data_e56d91109bb702ba19c97ef93a29b7c2
#
_entry.id   e56d91109bb702ba19c97ef93a29b7c2
#
_cell.length_a   1.000
_cell.length_b   1.000
_cell.length_c   1.000
_cell.angle_alpha   90.00
_cell.angle_beta   90.00
_cell.angle_gamma   90.00
#
_symmetry.space_group_name_H-M   'P 1'
#
loop_
_entity.id
_entity.type
_entity.pdbx_description
1 polymer ?
#
loop_
_entity_poly.entity_id
_entity_poly.type
_entity_poly.pdbx_seq_one_letter_code
_entity_poly.pdbx_strand_id
1 'polypeptide(L)'
;MATIQAAILGFGTVGQGIFQILNERKHQLKQSLGLDIEVKAILIREPTKSRMATPGVLVTDNFQDIEDIPDIQVVFEAIVGEEPAFQYLCRSIQKGCHVI
;
A
#
# COMPACT_ATOMS: atom_id res chain seq x y z
N MET A 1 10.80 -17.93 -4.78
CA MET A 1 10.28 -16.64 -5.28
C MET A 1 9.95 -15.74 -4.11
N ALA A 2 10.48 -14.53 -4.10
CA ALA A 2 10.28 -13.62 -3.00
C ALA A 2 8.96 -12.88 -3.15
N THR A 3 8.17 -12.84 -2.09
CA THR A 3 6.96 -12.03 -2.02
C THR A 3 7.32 -10.67 -1.43
N ILE A 4 6.96 -9.61 -2.14
CA ILE A 4 7.15 -8.24 -1.69
C ILE A 4 5.84 -7.79 -1.08
N GLN A 5 5.86 -7.38 0.18
CA GLN A 5 4.68 -6.88 0.87
C GLN A 5 4.62 -5.38 0.76
N ALA A 6 3.47 -4.87 0.34
CA ALA A 6 3.29 -3.46 0.06
C ALA A 6 2.10 -2.86 0.83
N ALA A 7 2.17 -1.56 1.04
CA ALA A 7 1.05 -0.78 1.55
C ALA A 7 0.78 0.36 0.57
N ILE A 8 -0.48 0.76 0.48
CA ILE A 8 -0.90 1.90 -0.33
C ILE A 8 -1.41 2.98 0.63
N LEU A 9 -0.79 4.14 0.58
CA LEU A 9 -1.21 5.28 1.39
C LEU A 9 -2.09 6.19 0.54
N GLY A 10 -3.38 6.16 0.83
CA GLY A 10 -4.39 6.88 0.06
C GLY A 10 -5.10 5.96 -0.93
N PHE A 11 -6.41 6.07 -0.99
CA PHE A 11 -7.20 5.20 -1.85
C PHE A 11 -8.23 5.98 -2.66
N GLY A 12 -7.82 7.15 -3.16
CA GLY A 12 -8.56 7.89 -4.17
C GLY A 12 -8.30 7.28 -5.55
N THR A 13 -8.42 8.09 -6.60
CA THR A 13 -8.27 7.60 -7.98
C THR A 13 -6.92 6.93 -8.21
N VAL A 14 -5.84 7.55 -7.75
CA VAL A 14 -4.48 7.01 -7.96
C VAL A 14 -4.27 5.74 -7.16
N GLY A 15 -4.64 5.74 -5.89
CA GLY A 15 -4.47 4.56 -5.03
C GLY A 15 -5.26 3.36 -5.52
N GLN A 16 -6.50 3.59 -5.95
CA GLN A 16 -7.33 2.53 -6.52
C GLN A 16 -6.72 2.00 -7.82
N GLY A 17 -6.17 2.89 -8.64
CA GLY A 17 -5.50 2.50 -9.88
C GLY A 17 -4.28 1.64 -9.62
N ILE A 18 -3.48 1.99 -8.63
CA ILE A 18 -2.31 1.18 -8.22
C ILE A 18 -2.75 -0.20 -7.80
N PHE A 19 -3.76 -0.28 -6.94
CA PHE A 19 -4.27 -1.55 -6.44
C PHE A 19 -4.78 -2.43 -7.57
N GLN A 20 -5.53 -1.84 -8.48
CA GLN A 20 -6.08 -2.56 -9.63
C GLN A 20 -4.98 -3.10 -10.54
N ILE A 21 -3.98 -2.30 -10.84
CA ILE A 21 -2.86 -2.72 -11.70
C ILE A 21 -2.09 -3.87 -11.04
N LEU A 22 -1.79 -3.77 -9.76
CA LEU A 22 -1.07 -4.80 -9.05
C LEU A 22 -1.83 -6.14 -9.04
N ASN A 23 -3.15 -6.09 -8.93
CA ASN A 23 -3.97 -7.29 -8.98
C ASN A 23 -4.09 -7.86 -10.39
N GLU A 24 -4.38 -7.01 -11.38
CA GLU A 24 -4.59 -7.47 -12.76
C GLU A 24 -3.31 -7.97 -13.41
N ARG A 25 -2.17 -7.37 -13.05
CA ARG A 25 -0.89 -7.72 -13.65
C ARG A 25 0.00 -8.59 -12.77
N LYS A 26 -0.58 -9.14 -11.73
CA LYS A 26 0.17 -9.98 -10.79
C LYS A 26 0.88 -11.12 -11.49
N HIS A 27 0.18 -11.82 -12.38
CA HIS A 27 0.76 -12.93 -13.11
C HIS A 27 1.89 -12.49 -14.04
N GLN A 28 1.71 -11.38 -14.73
CA GLN A 28 2.72 -10.84 -15.64
C GLN A 28 3.98 -10.40 -14.90
N LEU A 29 3.82 -9.74 -13.75
CA LEU A 29 4.94 -9.32 -12.91
C LEU A 29 5.73 -10.53 -12.43
N LYS A 30 5.03 -11.57 -12.05
CA LYS A 30 5.64 -12.81 -11.60
C LYS A 30 6.45 -13.47 -12.71
N GLN A 31 5.87 -13.56 -13.91
CA GLN A 31 6.55 -14.19 -15.05
C GLN A 31 7.71 -13.37 -15.59
N SER A 32 7.51 -12.05 -15.71
CA SER A 32 8.51 -11.18 -16.35
C SER A 32 9.66 -10.82 -15.43
N LEU A 33 9.38 -10.57 -14.16
CA LEU A 33 10.35 -10.01 -13.21
C LEU A 33 10.65 -10.94 -12.03
N GLY A 34 9.93 -12.03 -11.91
CA GLY A 34 10.07 -12.91 -10.75
C GLY A 34 9.55 -12.27 -9.46
N LEU A 35 8.73 -11.23 -9.56
CA LEU A 35 8.23 -10.50 -8.40
C LEU A 35 6.78 -10.89 -8.12
N ASP A 36 6.50 -11.18 -6.85
CA ASP A 36 5.16 -11.40 -6.35
C ASP A 36 4.87 -10.29 -5.35
N ILE A 37 4.04 -9.32 -5.75
CA ILE A 37 3.72 -8.16 -4.92
C ILE A 37 2.34 -8.36 -4.32
N GLU A 38 2.27 -8.34 -2.98
CA GLU A 38 1.02 -8.44 -2.25
C GLU A 38 0.75 -7.15 -1.50
N VAL A 39 -0.45 -6.58 -1.71
CA VAL A 39 -0.89 -5.43 -0.94
C VAL A 39 -1.43 -5.94 0.39
N LYS A 40 -0.81 -5.55 1.49
CA LYS A 40 -1.21 -5.97 2.84
C LYS A 40 -2.07 -4.96 3.54
N ALA A 41 -1.93 -3.67 3.20
CA ALA A 41 -2.64 -2.62 3.88
C ALA A 41 -2.92 -1.45 2.95
N ILE A 42 -4.03 -0.78 3.20
CA ILE A 42 -4.45 0.42 2.48
C ILE A 42 -4.88 1.45 3.51
N LEU A 43 -4.30 2.65 3.43
CA LEU A 43 -4.71 3.76 4.26
C LEU A 43 -5.78 4.56 3.54
N ILE A 44 -6.93 4.72 4.17
CA ILE A 44 -8.04 5.50 3.64
C ILE A 44 -8.30 6.70 4.52
N ARG A 45 -8.91 7.75 3.96
CA ARG A 45 -9.26 8.94 4.74
C ARG A 45 -10.55 8.74 5.52
N GLU A 46 -11.53 8.09 4.90
CA GLU A 46 -12.84 7.88 5.51
C GLU A 46 -13.18 6.39 5.51
N PRO A 47 -13.15 5.75 6.70
CA PRO A 47 -13.41 4.31 6.80
C PRO A 47 -14.77 3.89 6.26
N THR A 48 -15.76 4.76 6.38
CA THR A 48 -17.12 4.47 5.90
C THR A 48 -17.22 4.34 4.40
N LYS A 49 -16.19 4.81 3.68
CA LYS A 49 -16.14 4.71 2.21
C LYS A 49 -15.29 3.55 1.73
N SER A 50 -14.85 2.70 2.63
CA SER A 50 -14.11 1.50 2.26
C SER A 50 -15.02 0.59 1.45
N ARG A 51 -14.78 0.52 0.14
CA ARG A 51 -15.63 -0.22 -0.79
C ARG A 51 -15.03 -1.53 -1.23
N MET A 52 -13.80 -1.78 -0.87
CA MET A 52 -13.11 -2.97 -1.34
C MET A 52 -12.67 -3.80 -0.16
N ALA A 53 -13.59 -4.67 0.26
CA ALA A 53 -13.25 -5.68 1.23
C ALA A 53 -12.54 -6.81 0.47
N THR A 54 -11.24 -6.72 0.37
CA THR A 54 -10.44 -7.81 -0.19
C THR A 54 -9.90 -8.63 0.97
N PRO A 55 -10.17 -9.92 1.01
CA PRO A 55 -9.65 -10.75 2.10
C PRO A 55 -8.13 -10.65 2.20
N GLY A 56 -7.64 -10.48 3.41
CA GLY A 56 -6.21 -10.38 3.66
C GLY A 56 -5.61 -8.99 3.53
N VAL A 57 -6.42 -7.99 3.17
CA VAL A 57 -5.96 -6.60 3.10
C VAL A 57 -6.54 -5.80 4.26
N LEU A 58 -5.67 -5.19 5.05
CA LEU A 58 -6.11 -4.30 6.13
C LEU A 58 -6.44 -2.94 5.54
N VAL A 59 -7.68 -2.49 5.73
CA VAL A 59 -8.10 -1.16 5.31
C VAL A 59 -8.30 -0.34 6.59
N THR A 60 -7.56 0.75 6.73
CA THR A 60 -7.55 1.53 7.96
C THR A 60 -7.37 3.01 7.67
N ASP A 61 -7.85 3.86 8.58
CA ASP A 61 -7.60 5.30 8.55
C ASP A 61 -6.48 5.72 9.51
N ASN A 62 -5.88 4.75 10.20
CA ASN A 62 -4.82 4.99 11.18
C ASN A 62 -3.50 4.44 10.68
N PHE A 63 -2.57 5.34 10.36
CA PHE A 63 -1.25 4.93 9.84
C PHE A 63 -0.50 4.01 10.81
N GLN A 64 -0.71 4.16 12.12
CA GLN A 64 -0.08 3.29 13.11
C GLN A 64 -0.36 1.82 12.86
N ASP A 65 -1.57 1.50 12.40
CA ASP A 65 -1.93 0.12 12.10
C ASP A 65 -1.06 -0.45 10.98
N ILE A 66 -0.70 0.38 10.01
CA ILE A 66 0.18 -0.04 8.91
C ILE A 66 1.62 -0.11 9.39
N GLU A 67 2.05 0.86 10.17
CA GLU A 67 3.39 0.91 10.71
C GLU A 67 3.70 -0.32 11.57
N ASP A 68 2.70 -0.85 12.24
CA ASP A 68 2.85 -2.03 13.09
C ASP A 68 2.97 -3.35 12.33
N ILE A 69 2.69 -3.36 11.04
CA ILE A 69 2.90 -4.56 10.22
C ILE A 69 4.40 -4.72 9.98
N PRO A 70 5.00 -5.85 10.42
CA PRO A 70 6.47 -5.95 10.46
C PRO A 70 7.15 -6.08 9.10
N ASP A 71 6.46 -6.60 8.10
CA ASP A 71 7.12 -7.02 6.86
C ASP A 71 6.78 -6.18 5.64
N ILE A 72 6.26 -4.96 5.83
CA ILE A 72 6.02 -4.06 4.69
C ILE A 72 7.36 -3.58 4.14
N GLN A 73 7.57 -3.81 2.85
CA GLN A 73 8.82 -3.47 2.17
C GLN A 73 8.69 -2.27 1.26
N VAL A 74 7.50 -2.07 0.68
CA VAL A 74 7.25 -1.00 -0.28
C VAL A 74 5.99 -0.25 0.12
N VAL A 75 6.06 1.06 0.06
CA VAL A 75 4.93 1.95 0.32
C VAL A 75 4.67 2.78 -0.93
N PHE A 76 3.47 2.68 -1.46
CA PHE A 76 3.03 3.52 -2.57
C PHE A 76 2.28 4.72 -2.00
N GLU A 77 2.79 5.91 -2.25
CA GLU A 77 2.19 7.14 -1.74
C GLU A 77 1.22 7.70 -2.79
N ALA A 78 -0.04 7.81 -2.42
CA ALA A 78 -1.11 8.31 -3.28
C ALA A 78 -2.03 9.28 -2.53
N ILE A 79 -1.53 9.90 -1.47
CA ILE A 79 -2.29 10.87 -0.67
C ILE A 79 -2.23 12.22 -1.36
N VAL A 80 -3.39 12.87 -1.49
CA VAL A 80 -3.46 14.24 -1.99
C VAL A 80 -3.10 15.20 -0.87
N GLY A 81 -2.18 16.12 -1.13
CA GLY A 81 -1.73 17.12 -0.16
C GLY A 81 -0.40 16.75 0.47
N GLU A 82 0.24 17.73 1.13
CA GLU A 82 1.57 17.55 1.70
C GLU A 82 1.56 16.89 3.07
N GLU A 83 0.63 17.30 3.91
CA GLU A 83 0.46 16.75 5.25
C GLU A 83 -0.89 16.03 5.32
N PRO A 84 -0.98 14.88 5.96
CA PRO A 84 0.05 14.17 6.75
C PRO A 84 0.98 13.26 5.93
N ALA A 85 0.88 13.29 4.60
CA ALA A 85 1.65 12.40 3.74
C ALA A 85 3.15 12.45 4.03
N PHE A 86 3.70 13.66 4.21
CA PHE A 86 5.11 13.83 4.47
C PHE A 86 5.56 13.10 5.73
N GLN A 87 4.79 13.19 6.81
CA GLN A 87 5.11 12.49 8.05
C GLN A 87 5.09 10.97 7.87
N TYR A 88 4.10 10.47 7.14
CA TYR A 88 3.99 9.04 6.89
C TYR A 88 5.15 8.52 6.05
N LEU A 89 5.58 9.30 5.07
CA LEU A 89 6.74 8.95 4.26
C LEU A 89 8.01 8.87 5.09
N CYS A 90 8.25 9.86 5.95
CA CYS A 90 9.40 9.86 6.83
C CYS A 90 9.40 8.64 7.76
N ARG A 91 8.26 8.32 8.35
CA ARG A 91 8.13 7.16 9.23
C ARG A 91 8.37 5.86 8.48
N SER A 92 7.86 5.77 7.23
CA SER A 92 8.06 4.60 6.39
C SER A 92 9.53 4.40 6.05
N ILE A 93 10.23 5.47 5.69
CA ILE A 93 11.65 5.42 5.37
C ILE A 93 12.47 5.02 6.60
N GLN A 94 12.15 5.58 7.76
CA GLN A 94 12.81 5.25 9.01
C GLN A 94 12.67 3.77 9.36
N LYS A 95 11.55 3.18 8.98
CA LYS A 95 11.31 1.76 9.22
C LYS A 95 12.02 0.86 8.20
N GLY A 96 12.58 1.43 7.15
CA GLY A 96 13.29 0.68 6.14
C GLY A 96 12.50 0.37 4.88
N CYS A 97 11.31 0.95 4.72
CA CYS A 97 10.49 0.74 3.53
C CYS A 97 11.01 1.55 2.35
N HIS A 98 10.87 1.00 1.16
CA HIS A 98 11.04 1.77 -0.07
C HIS A 98 9.74 2.51 -0.36
N VAL A 99 9.84 3.78 -0.74
CA VAL A 99 8.67 4.63 -1.01
C VAL A 99 8.64 4.99 -2.48
N ILE A 100 7.48 4.83 -3.08
CA ILE A 100 7.25 5.17 -4.48
C ILE A 100 6.16 6.23 -4.59
#